data_ef8435acee4b284e30377bae4509c734
#
_entry.id   ef8435acee4b284e30377bae4509c734
#
_cell.length_a   1.000
_cell.length_b   1.000
_cell.length_c   1.000
_cell.angle_alpha   90.00
_cell.angle_beta   90.00
_cell.angle_gamma   90.00
#
_symmetry.space_group_name_H-M   'P 1'
#
loop_
_entity.id
_entity.type
_entity.pdbx_description
1 polymer ?
#
loop_
_entity_poly.entity_id
_entity_poly.type
_entity_poly.pdbx_seq_one_letter_code
_entity_poly.pdbx_strand_id
1 'polypeptide(L)'
;MGRAPHAQPGTASNALGLFDWDVLERLLGAFHSGPGNSGTGSEPDVLVAQRGRLVDVPPPRSLKEVRQLMARSLGVVLRKAERHDARLAALAEAFARDLPGQVHVQLYVTPAGTQTFGWHYDDEEVFIAQTLGVKDYYIRENTVAPAHRRSRQPDFSAVRRETSPLLSARLIAGDWLYIPARWWHLVSSVEDALSISIGVVPRAPALRRQG
;
A
#
# COMPACT_ATOMS: atom_id res chain seq x y z
N MET A 1 -4.36 -1.14 -18.54
CA MET A 1 -3.57 -1.71 -17.47
C MET A 1 -3.47 -3.21 -17.64
N GLY A 2 -2.48 -3.87 -17.01
CA GLY A 2 -2.20 -5.28 -17.22
C GLY A 2 -3.30 -6.21 -16.70
N ARG A 3 -3.36 -7.42 -17.25
CA ARG A 3 -4.32 -8.45 -16.83
C ARG A 3 -3.78 -9.39 -15.77
N ALA A 4 -2.49 -9.34 -15.47
CA ALA A 4 -1.81 -10.21 -14.53
C ALA A 4 -0.77 -9.44 -13.70
N PRO A 5 -0.47 -9.89 -12.48
CA PRO A 5 0.63 -9.36 -11.68
C PRO A 5 1.97 -9.51 -12.39
N HIS A 6 2.87 -8.59 -12.13
CA HIS A 6 4.19 -8.59 -12.76
C HIS A 6 5.25 -8.07 -11.79
N ALA A 7 6.28 -8.87 -11.53
CA ALA A 7 7.43 -8.47 -10.73
C ALA A 7 8.64 -8.15 -11.64
N GLN A 8 9.36 -7.10 -11.30
CA GLN A 8 10.56 -6.66 -12.04
C GLN A 8 11.73 -6.46 -11.07
N PRO A 9 12.63 -7.45 -10.98
CA PRO A 9 13.79 -7.37 -10.10
C PRO A 9 14.75 -6.23 -10.49
N GLY A 10 15.24 -5.49 -9.49
CA GLY A 10 16.26 -4.46 -9.63
C GLY A 10 15.85 -3.17 -10.35
N THR A 11 14.60 -3.07 -10.81
CA THR A 11 14.15 -1.92 -11.61
C THR A 11 13.63 -0.74 -10.79
N ALA A 12 13.51 -0.90 -9.46
CA ALA A 12 13.14 0.16 -8.52
C ALA A 12 14.35 0.78 -7.79
N SER A 13 15.56 0.60 -8.27
CA SER A 13 16.77 1.11 -7.60
C SER A 13 16.79 2.63 -7.42
N ASN A 14 16.12 3.38 -8.28
CA ASN A 14 15.92 4.82 -8.15
C ASN A 14 14.90 5.21 -7.05
N ALA A 15 14.11 4.27 -6.55
CA ALA A 15 13.17 4.50 -5.46
C ALA A 15 13.78 4.27 -4.07
N LEU A 16 14.97 3.66 -3.97
CA LEU A 16 15.60 3.31 -2.68
C LEU A 16 15.76 4.51 -1.75
N GLY A 17 16.19 5.66 -2.30
CA GLY A 17 16.35 6.89 -1.53
C GLY A 17 15.06 7.68 -1.29
N LEU A 18 13.90 7.20 -1.78
CA LEU A 18 12.63 7.87 -1.57
C LEU A 18 11.98 7.49 -0.23
N PHE A 19 12.30 6.29 0.30
CA PHE A 19 11.76 5.85 1.58
C PHE A 19 12.74 4.92 2.30
N ASP A 20 13.42 5.46 3.28
CA ASP A 20 14.29 4.80 4.24
C ASP A 20 13.94 5.24 5.68
N TRP A 21 14.71 4.83 6.67
CA TRP A 21 14.46 5.18 8.08
C TRP A 21 14.59 6.68 8.36
N ASP A 22 15.50 7.38 7.69
CA ASP A 22 15.70 8.82 7.86
C ASP A 22 14.55 9.62 7.23
N VAL A 23 14.08 9.17 6.07
CA VAL A 23 12.88 9.73 5.43
C VAL A 23 11.64 9.50 6.29
N LEU A 24 11.49 8.31 6.87
CA LEU A 24 10.39 8.01 7.79
C LEU A 24 10.39 8.95 8.99
N GLU A 25 11.53 9.14 9.68
CA GLU A 25 11.64 10.03 10.83
C GLU A 25 11.21 11.46 10.49
N ARG A 26 11.67 11.97 9.36
CA ARG A 26 11.30 13.30 8.88
C ARG A 26 9.81 13.41 8.56
N LEU A 27 9.23 12.40 7.92
CA LEU A 27 7.82 12.38 7.55
C LEU A 27 6.90 12.30 8.77
N LEU A 28 7.25 11.55 9.81
CA LEU A 28 6.46 11.47 11.04
C LEU A 28 6.24 12.86 11.64
N GLY A 29 7.26 13.74 11.62
CA GLY A 29 7.13 15.15 12.00
C GLY A 29 6.14 15.91 11.11
N ALA A 30 6.22 15.73 9.80
CA ALA A 30 5.37 16.43 8.83
C ALA A 30 3.89 16.01 8.95
N PHE A 31 3.61 14.72 9.16
CA PHE A 31 2.25 14.21 9.35
C PHE A 31 1.56 14.77 10.61
N HIS A 32 2.34 15.14 11.65
CA HIS A 32 1.78 15.72 12.88
C HIS A 32 1.63 17.24 12.81
N SER A 33 2.41 17.91 11.98
CA SER A 33 2.40 19.38 11.85
C SER A 33 1.47 19.89 10.74
N GLY A 34 0.96 18.98 9.89
CA GLY A 34 0.18 19.33 8.71
C GLY A 34 -1.30 19.61 9.02
N PRO A 35 -1.99 20.39 8.16
CA PRO A 35 -3.39 20.80 8.33
C PRO A 35 -4.41 19.66 8.22
N GLY A 36 -3.99 18.41 7.99
CA GLY A 36 -4.87 17.24 7.77
C GLY A 36 -5.39 16.55 9.04
N ASN A 37 -4.91 16.91 10.22
CA ASN A 37 -5.18 16.15 11.45
C ASN A 37 -6.36 16.68 12.27
N SER A 38 -7.13 17.64 11.79
CA SER A 38 -8.23 18.31 12.53
C SER A 38 -9.61 18.22 11.86
N GLY A 39 -9.81 17.32 10.89
CA GLY A 39 -11.08 17.17 10.18
C GLY A 39 -11.94 16.04 10.73
N THR A 40 -13.04 16.36 11.40
CA THR A 40 -14.12 15.43 11.74
C THR A 40 -14.62 14.75 10.47
N GLY A 41 -14.36 13.41 10.35
CA GLY A 41 -14.96 12.57 9.31
C GLY A 41 -14.03 12.01 8.23
N SER A 42 -12.75 12.37 8.18
CA SER A 42 -11.78 11.72 7.29
C SER A 42 -11.01 10.61 8.02
N GLU A 43 -10.78 9.49 7.32
CA GLU A 43 -9.91 8.44 7.85
C GLU A 43 -8.51 8.99 8.14
N PRO A 44 -7.85 8.54 9.24
CA PRO A 44 -6.54 9.04 9.64
C PRO A 44 -5.49 8.74 8.55
N ASP A 45 -4.55 9.67 8.37
CA ASP A 45 -3.48 9.51 7.39
C ASP A 45 -2.33 8.61 7.89
N VAL A 46 -2.27 8.32 9.20
CA VAL A 46 -1.36 7.33 9.80
C VAL A 46 -2.18 6.23 10.44
N LEU A 47 -1.97 5.00 9.97
CA LEU A 47 -2.66 3.81 10.46
C LEU A 47 -1.66 2.89 11.17
N VAL A 48 -2.12 2.24 12.23
CA VAL A 48 -1.41 1.12 12.85
C VAL A 48 -2.25 -0.13 12.66
N ALA A 49 -1.64 -1.20 12.15
CA ALA A 49 -2.36 -2.40 11.79
C ALA A 49 -1.60 -3.67 12.16
N GLN A 50 -2.35 -4.74 12.43
CA GLN A 50 -1.84 -6.08 12.67
C GLN A 50 -2.83 -7.12 12.16
N ARG A 51 -2.37 -8.06 11.32
CA ARG A 51 -3.17 -9.20 10.83
C ARG A 51 -4.52 -8.78 10.25
N GLY A 52 -4.54 -7.71 9.46
CA GLY A 52 -5.74 -7.21 8.79
C GLY A 52 -6.68 -6.38 9.67
N ARG A 53 -6.28 -6.02 10.87
CA ARG A 53 -7.09 -5.20 11.78
C ARG A 53 -6.36 -3.90 12.10
N LEU A 54 -7.08 -2.80 12.01
CA LEU A 54 -6.60 -1.53 12.55
C LEU A 54 -6.55 -1.63 14.07
N VAL A 55 -5.48 -1.10 14.64
CA VAL A 55 -5.26 -1.06 16.10
C VAL A 55 -5.44 0.38 16.56
N ASP A 56 -6.34 0.57 17.52
CA ASP A 56 -6.61 1.88 18.10
C ASP A 56 -5.50 2.24 19.09
N VAL A 57 -4.45 2.83 18.57
CA VAL A 57 -3.32 3.38 19.33
C VAL A 57 -2.96 4.75 18.75
N PRO A 58 -2.40 5.65 19.58
CA PRO A 58 -1.92 6.93 19.06
C PRO A 58 -0.94 6.74 17.91
N PRO A 59 -1.04 7.52 16.82
CA PRO A 59 -0.09 7.44 15.71
C PRO A 59 1.33 7.82 16.19
N PRO A 60 2.36 7.07 15.77
CA PRO A 60 3.73 7.31 16.19
C PRO A 60 4.24 8.66 15.67
N ARG A 61 5.01 9.38 16.49
CA ARG A 61 5.56 10.70 16.19
C ARG A 61 7.06 10.69 15.92
N SER A 62 7.72 9.56 16.22
CA SER A 62 9.15 9.40 16.08
C SER A 62 9.50 7.97 15.67
N LEU A 63 10.70 7.80 15.12
CA LEU A 63 11.23 6.47 14.80
C LEU A 63 11.31 5.56 16.04
N LYS A 64 11.59 6.14 17.21
CA LYS A 64 11.59 5.39 18.47
C LYS A 64 10.21 4.77 18.75
N GLU A 65 9.14 5.51 18.57
CA GLU A 65 7.77 5.01 18.75
C GLU A 65 7.40 3.98 17.69
N VAL A 66 7.81 4.19 16.43
CA VAL A 66 7.65 3.18 15.37
C VAL A 66 8.34 1.88 15.76
N ARG A 67 9.57 1.91 16.24
CA ARG A 67 10.29 0.70 16.68
C ARG A 67 9.61 0.01 17.88
N GLN A 68 8.99 0.76 18.78
CA GLN A 68 8.18 0.21 19.88
C GLN A 68 6.93 -0.52 19.37
N LEU A 69 6.27 0.03 18.32
CA LEU A 69 5.15 -0.65 17.67
C LEU A 69 5.63 -1.92 16.94
N MET A 70 6.73 -1.84 16.21
CA MET A 70 7.32 -2.99 15.51
C MET A 70 7.69 -4.12 16.45
N ALA A 71 8.26 -3.82 17.62
CA ALA A 71 8.56 -4.81 18.67
C ALA A 71 7.31 -5.54 19.19
N ARG A 72 6.12 -4.96 18.98
CA ARG A 72 4.82 -5.57 19.28
C ARG A 72 4.17 -6.20 18.05
N SER A 73 4.93 -6.38 16.96
CA SER A 73 4.46 -6.89 15.67
C SER A 73 3.36 -6.03 15.03
N LEU A 74 3.38 -4.72 15.26
CA LEU A 74 2.46 -3.75 14.68
C LEU A 74 3.13 -3.06 13.50
N GLY A 75 2.47 -3.09 12.35
CA GLY A 75 2.87 -2.33 11.16
C GLY A 75 2.31 -0.92 11.17
N VAL A 76 3.01 0.00 10.49
CA VAL A 76 2.58 1.40 10.34
C VAL A 76 2.40 1.71 8.85
N VAL A 77 1.33 2.41 8.52
CA VAL A 77 1.05 2.89 7.16
C VAL A 77 0.85 4.40 7.19
N LEU A 78 1.63 5.12 6.39
CA LEU A 78 1.46 6.55 6.16
C LEU A 78 0.75 6.71 4.82
N ARG A 79 -0.45 7.26 4.83
CA ARG A 79 -1.30 7.48 3.65
C ARG A 79 -1.09 8.88 3.09
N LYS A 80 -1.30 9.04 1.78
CA LYS A 80 -1.18 10.34 1.09
C LYS A 80 0.19 11.00 1.29
N ALA A 81 1.24 10.19 1.31
CA ALA A 81 2.61 10.64 1.59
C ALA A 81 3.12 11.65 0.54
N GLU A 82 2.57 11.63 -0.66
CA GLU A 82 2.82 12.64 -1.71
C GLU A 82 2.47 14.06 -1.29
N ARG A 83 1.67 14.25 -0.25
CA ARG A 83 1.32 15.57 0.29
C ARG A 83 2.36 16.11 1.26
N HIS A 84 3.27 15.28 1.72
CA HIS A 84 4.22 15.58 2.78
C HIS A 84 5.69 15.54 2.33
N ASP A 85 5.97 15.05 1.11
CA ASP A 85 7.33 15.01 0.54
C ASP A 85 7.30 15.31 -0.96
N ALA A 86 8.09 16.29 -1.40
CA ALA A 86 8.13 16.74 -2.79
C ALA A 86 8.62 15.66 -3.77
N ARG A 87 9.47 14.72 -3.33
CA ARG A 87 9.97 13.62 -4.17
C ARG A 87 8.88 12.56 -4.37
N LEU A 88 8.08 12.30 -3.34
CA LEU A 88 6.90 11.42 -3.44
C LEU A 88 5.78 12.08 -4.27
N ALA A 89 5.63 13.41 -4.18
CA ALA A 89 4.73 14.16 -5.07
C ALA A 89 5.16 14.02 -6.54
N ALA A 90 6.44 14.19 -6.84
CA ALA A 90 6.98 14.01 -8.19
C ALA A 90 6.80 12.57 -8.71
N LEU A 91 6.93 11.56 -7.84
CA LEU A 91 6.64 10.17 -8.18
C LEU A 91 5.16 10.00 -8.54
N ALA A 92 4.24 10.51 -7.71
CA ALA A 92 2.80 10.45 -7.98
C ALA A 92 2.42 11.16 -9.30
N GLU A 93 3.01 12.32 -9.57
CA GLU A 93 2.83 13.06 -10.82
C GLU A 93 3.33 12.28 -12.05
N ALA A 94 4.47 11.58 -11.92
CA ALA A 94 4.97 10.73 -13.00
C ALA A 94 3.96 9.64 -13.36
N PHE A 95 3.43 8.94 -12.35
CA PHE A 95 2.38 7.94 -12.57
C PHE A 95 1.09 8.54 -13.14
N ALA A 96 0.68 9.73 -12.67
CA ALA A 96 -0.53 10.41 -13.16
C ALA A 96 -0.42 10.90 -14.61
N ARG A 97 0.79 11.12 -15.13
CA ARG A 97 0.99 11.44 -16.57
C ARG A 97 0.76 10.23 -17.47
N ASP A 98 1.17 9.05 -17.01
CA ASP A 98 1.20 7.85 -17.85
C ASP A 98 -0.05 6.98 -17.65
N LEU A 99 -0.73 7.11 -16.52
CA LEU A 99 -1.86 6.26 -16.15
C LEU A 99 -3.15 7.07 -15.91
N PRO A 100 -4.29 6.66 -16.51
CA PRO A 100 -5.56 7.37 -16.34
C PRO A 100 -6.18 7.05 -14.99
N GLY A 101 -6.02 7.91 -13.99
CA GLY A 101 -6.60 7.71 -12.67
C GLY A 101 -6.24 8.79 -11.67
N GLN A 102 -6.71 8.62 -10.45
CA GLN A 102 -6.24 9.37 -9.30
C GLN A 102 -5.10 8.58 -8.65
N VAL A 103 -3.95 9.20 -8.51
CA VAL A 103 -2.75 8.58 -7.94
C VAL A 103 -2.60 9.02 -6.49
N HIS A 104 -2.25 8.09 -5.62
CA HIS A 104 -1.84 8.36 -4.25
C HIS A 104 -0.69 7.44 -3.83
N VAL A 105 0.10 7.91 -2.86
CA VAL A 105 1.26 7.17 -2.36
C VAL A 105 1.05 6.81 -0.90
N GLN A 106 1.28 5.53 -0.59
CA GLN A 106 1.28 5.01 0.77
C GLN A 106 2.65 4.42 1.10
N LEU A 107 3.09 4.61 2.34
CA LEU A 107 4.35 4.09 2.83
C LEU A 107 4.07 3.04 3.90
N TYR A 108 4.69 1.89 3.76
CA TYR A 108 4.50 0.74 4.65
C TYR A 108 5.74 0.46 5.45
N VAL A 109 5.60 0.43 6.77
CA VAL A 109 6.60 -0.08 7.72
C VAL A 109 6.08 -1.40 8.26
N THR A 110 6.76 -2.49 7.96
CA THR A 110 6.28 -3.84 8.32
C THR A 110 7.36 -4.56 9.11
N PRO A 111 7.07 -4.98 10.36
CA PRO A 111 8.02 -5.73 11.18
C PRO A 111 8.30 -7.13 10.60
N ALA A 112 9.49 -7.66 10.88
CA ALA A 112 9.87 -9.02 10.53
C ALA A 112 8.86 -10.05 11.04
N GLY A 113 8.64 -11.11 10.26
CA GLY A 113 7.77 -12.24 10.61
C GLY A 113 6.28 -11.89 10.72
N THR A 114 5.84 -10.74 10.17
CA THR A 114 4.47 -10.27 10.34
C THR A 114 3.73 -10.06 9.02
N GLN A 115 2.40 -9.96 9.14
CA GLN A 115 1.48 -9.54 8.11
C GLN A 115 0.72 -8.33 8.62
N THR A 116 0.89 -7.17 7.99
CA THR A 116 0.15 -5.95 8.35
C THR A 116 -1.33 -6.13 8.03
N PHE A 117 -1.64 -6.61 6.82
CA PHE A 117 -2.99 -6.95 6.39
C PHE A 117 -3.09 -8.44 6.06
N GLY A 118 -4.29 -9.00 6.26
CA GLY A 118 -4.63 -10.36 5.80
C GLY A 118 -4.89 -10.38 4.28
N TRP A 119 -5.48 -11.47 3.79
CA TRP A 119 -5.94 -11.55 2.41
C TRP A 119 -6.96 -10.46 2.13
N HIS A 120 -6.70 -9.65 1.11
CA HIS A 120 -7.58 -8.57 0.65
C HIS A 120 -7.36 -8.30 -0.85
N TYR A 121 -8.15 -7.42 -1.40
CA TYR A 121 -7.96 -6.81 -2.71
C TYR A 121 -8.31 -5.32 -2.64
N ASP A 122 -7.74 -4.55 -3.52
CA ASP A 122 -8.01 -3.12 -3.67
C ASP A 122 -8.74 -2.84 -4.99
N ASP A 123 -9.57 -1.81 -5.02
CA ASP A 123 -10.25 -1.36 -6.24
C ASP A 123 -9.33 -0.48 -7.13
N GLU A 124 -8.05 -0.49 -6.87
CA GLU A 124 -7.02 0.29 -7.55
C GLU A 124 -5.92 -0.61 -8.13
N GLU A 125 -5.23 -0.09 -9.14
CA GLU A 125 -3.99 -0.68 -9.63
C GLU A 125 -2.89 -0.34 -8.64
N VAL A 126 -2.14 -1.33 -8.18
CA VAL A 126 -1.12 -1.14 -7.15
C VAL A 126 0.27 -1.40 -7.72
N PHE A 127 1.17 -0.45 -7.54
CA PHE A 127 2.59 -0.56 -7.88
C PHE A 127 3.41 -0.44 -6.60
N ILE A 128 4.24 -1.43 -6.34
CA ILE A 128 5.02 -1.52 -5.11
C ILE A 128 6.50 -1.41 -5.44
N ALA A 129 7.19 -0.46 -4.82
CA ALA A 129 8.64 -0.41 -4.78
C ALA A 129 9.12 -0.88 -3.41
N GLN A 130 9.86 -1.98 -3.36
CA GLN A 130 10.52 -2.42 -2.13
C GLN A 130 11.78 -1.59 -1.92
N THR A 131 11.85 -0.85 -0.80
CA THR A 131 12.98 0.07 -0.56
C THR A 131 13.95 -0.42 0.50
N LEU A 132 13.48 -1.28 1.43
CA LEU A 132 14.33 -1.89 2.46
C LEU A 132 13.74 -3.22 2.94
N GLY A 133 14.60 -4.19 3.27
CA GLY A 133 14.19 -5.51 3.77
C GLY A 133 13.56 -6.40 2.71
N VAL A 134 12.96 -7.49 3.15
CA VAL A 134 12.43 -8.56 2.30
C VAL A 134 10.97 -8.85 2.62
N LYS A 135 10.13 -8.88 1.57
CA LYS A 135 8.71 -9.26 1.67
C LYS A 135 8.35 -10.36 0.69
N ASP A 136 7.52 -11.29 1.14
CA ASP A 136 6.86 -12.30 0.32
C ASP A 136 5.44 -11.85 0.01
N TYR A 137 5.10 -11.85 -1.28
CA TYR A 137 3.77 -11.54 -1.80
C TYR A 137 3.14 -12.82 -2.32
N TYR A 138 1.90 -13.06 -1.91
CA TYR A 138 1.06 -14.16 -2.38
C TYR A 138 -0.14 -13.54 -3.08
N ILE A 139 -0.35 -13.91 -4.34
CA ILE A 139 -1.28 -13.20 -5.22
C ILE A 139 -2.11 -14.24 -5.98
N ARG A 140 -3.39 -14.00 -6.16
CA ARG A 140 -4.26 -14.83 -7.00
C ARG A 140 -5.38 -14.02 -7.62
N GLU A 141 -5.84 -14.48 -8.78
CA GLU A 141 -6.98 -13.87 -9.44
C GLU A 141 -8.23 -13.98 -8.57
N ASN A 142 -9.03 -12.93 -8.53
CA ASN A 142 -10.31 -12.93 -7.82
C ASN A 142 -11.44 -13.37 -8.76
N THR A 143 -11.82 -14.64 -8.66
CA THR A 143 -12.91 -15.22 -9.47
C THR A 143 -14.19 -15.42 -8.67
N VAL A 144 -14.12 -15.40 -7.32
CA VAL A 144 -15.23 -15.76 -6.42
C VAL A 144 -15.92 -14.56 -5.77
N ALA A 145 -15.27 -13.41 -5.73
CA ALA A 145 -15.84 -12.16 -5.24
C ALA A 145 -15.76 -11.06 -6.31
N PRO A 146 -16.35 -11.28 -7.50
CA PRO A 146 -16.43 -10.23 -8.50
C PRO A 146 -17.17 -9.09 -7.83
N ALA A 147 -16.50 -7.94 -7.70
CA ALA A 147 -17.11 -6.86 -7.00
C ALA A 147 -18.34 -6.39 -7.76
N HIS A 148 -19.43 -6.51 -7.16
CA HIS A 148 -20.52 -5.62 -7.45
C HIS A 148 -20.09 -4.23 -6.96
N ARG A 149 -19.93 -3.28 -7.85
CA ARG A 149 -19.58 -1.86 -7.58
C ARG A 149 -20.46 -1.18 -6.51
N ARG A 150 -21.41 -1.91 -5.91
CA ARG A 150 -22.37 -1.48 -4.90
C ARG A 150 -22.12 -2.05 -3.50
N SER A 151 -21.19 -2.99 -3.33
CA SER A 151 -20.88 -3.52 -2.00
C SER A 151 -19.97 -2.55 -1.28
N ARG A 152 -20.47 -1.90 -0.25
CA ARG A 152 -19.68 -0.98 0.60
C ARG A 152 -18.65 -1.67 1.47
N GLN A 153 -18.70 -2.98 1.60
CA GLN A 153 -17.77 -3.77 2.40
C GLN A 153 -17.39 -5.05 1.62
N PRO A 154 -16.12 -5.18 1.20
CA PRO A 154 -15.65 -6.40 0.56
C PRO A 154 -15.72 -7.59 1.51
N ASP A 155 -16.21 -8.74 1.02
CA ASP A 155 -16.12 -10.00 1.76
C ASP A 155 -14.75 -10.64 1.54
N PHE A 156 -13.76 -10.26 2.34
CA PHE A 156 -12.42 -10.82 2.26
C PHE A 156 -12.36 -12.31 2.65
N SER A 157 -13.38 -12.85 3.31
CA SER A 157 -13.45 -14.29 3.60
C SER A 157 -13.65 -15.14 2.35
N ALA A 158 -14.12 -14.52 1.26
CA ALA A 158 -14.34 -15.19 -0.02
C ALA A 158 -13.06 -15.81 -0.62
N VAL A 159 -11.87 -15.31 -0.25
CA VAL A 159 -10.59 -15.90 -0.67
C VAL A 159 -10.47 -17.39 -0.33
N ARG A 160 -11.15 -17.87 0.70
CA ARG A 160 -11.16 -19.29 1.09
C ARG A 160 -11.81 -20.20 0.06
N ARG A 161 -12.65 -19.64 -0.82
CA ARG A 161 -13.33 -20.36 -1.92
C ARG A 161 -12.60 -20.22 -3.25
N GLU A 162 -11.52 -19.41 -3.25
CA GLU A 162 -10.77 -19.15 -4.47
C GLU A 162 -9.97 -20.37 -4.91
N THR A 163 -10.09 -20.72 -6.19
CA THR A 163 -9.39 -21.85 -6.81
C THR A 163 -8.39 -21.43 -7.88
N SER A 164 -8.32 -20.14 -8.18
CA SER A 164 -7.31 -19.61 -9.11
C SER A 164 -5.89 -19.94 -8.65
N PRO A 165 -4.91 -20.10 -9.55
CA PRO A 165 -3.54 -20.41 -9.18
C PRO A 165 -2.95 -19.37 -8.21
N LEU A 166 -2.21 -19.86 -7.22
CA LEU A 166 -1.45 -19.02 -6.31
C LEU A 166 -0.12 -18.63 -6.98
N LEU A 167 0.07 -17.34 -7.18
CA LEU A 167 1.35 -16.76 -7.59
C LEU A 167 2.08 -16.25 -6.35
N SER A 168 3.41 -16.30 -6.39
CA SER A 168 4.25 -15.73 -5.32
C SER A 168 5.40 -14.94 -5.91
N ALA A 169 5.78 -13.88 -5.22
CA ALA A 169 6.96 -13.08 -5.53
C ALA A 169 7.65 -12.71 -4.22
N ARG A 170 8.97 -12.90 -4.17
CA ARG A 170 9.81 -12.35 -3.09
C ARG A 170 10.46 -11.08 -3.61
N LEU A 171 10.22 -9.96 -2.90
CA LEU A 171 10.82 -8.68 -3.23
C LEU A 171 11.91 -8.35 -2.22
N ILE A 172 13.04 -7.94 -2.76
CA ILE A 172 14.16 -7.33 -2.03
C ILE A 172 14.24 -5.84 -2.37
N ALA A 173 15.05 -5.09 -1.64
CA ALA A 173 15.27 -3.67 -1.93
C ALA A 173 15.72 -3.45 -3.39
N GLY A 174 15.01 -2.59 -4.10
CA GLY A 174 15.22 -2.29 -5.52
C GLY A 174 14.28 -3.02 -6.48
N ASP A 175 13.37 -3.85 -6.00
CA ASP A 175 12.39 -4.56 -6.83
C ASP A 175 11.08 -3.80 -6.98
N TRP A 176 10.42 -3.96 -8.15
CA TRP A 176 9.04 -3.55 -8.39
C TRP A 176 8.10 -4.75 -8.46
N LEU A 177 6.87 -4.52 -7.99
CA LEU A 177 5.73 -5.42 -8.19
C LEU A 177 4.51 -4.61 -8.60
N TYR A 178 3.85 -5.05 -9.67
CA TYR A 178 2.54 -4.58 -10.06
C TYR A 178 1.48 -5.62 -9.69
N ILE A 179 0.40 -5.18 -9.07
CA ILE A 179 -0.79 -5.98 -8.77
C ILE A 179 -2.00 -5.29 -9.42
N PRO A 180 -2.71 -5.97 -10.34
CA PRO A 180 -3.91 -5.41 -10.94
C PRO A 180 -5.00 -5.17 -9.91
N ALA A 181 -5.87 -4.19 -10.17
CA ALA A 181 -7.04 -3.94 -9.36
C ALA A 181 -7.83 -5.23 -9.14
N ARG A 182 -8.25 -5.44 -7.89
CA ARG A 182 -9.11 -6.55 -7.44
C ARG A 182 -8.46 -7.93 -7.41
N TRP A 183 -7.17 -8.05 -7.59
CA TRP A 183 -6.47 -9.28 -7.33
C TRP A 183 -6.27 -9.49 -5.83
N TRP A 184 -6.61 -10.69 -5.35
CA TRP A 184 -6.31 -11.10 -3.99
C TRP A 184 -4.82 -11.03 -3.74
N HIS A 185 -4.45 -10.42 -2.63
CA HIS A 185 -3.05 -10.45 -2.20
C HIS A 185 -2.91 -10.51 -0.68
N LEU A 186 -1.81 -11.10 -0.28
CA LEU A 186 -1.34 -11.22 1.10
C LEU A 186 0.14 -10.92 1.10
N VAL A 187 0.61 -10.15 2.07
CA VAL A 187 2.01 -9.77 2.20
C VAL A 187 2.54 -10.23 3.54
N SER A 188 3.68 -10.92 3.54
CA SER A 188 4.40 -11.33 4.74
C SER A 188 5.80 -10.77 4.71
N SER A 189 6.22 -10.09 5.77
CA SER A 189 7.56 -9.56 5.88
C SER A 189 8.52 -10.61 6.44
N VAL A 190 9.62 -10.85 5.75
CA VAL A 190 10.69 -11.76 6.19
C VAL A 190 11.62 -11.06 7.16
N GLU A 191 11.90 -9.79 6.87
CA GLU A 191 12.74 -8.88 7.66
C GLU A 191 11.93 -7.62 7.99
N ASP A 192 12.46 -6.76 8.87
CA ASP A 192 11.95 -5.39 8.99
C ASP A 192 12.03 -4.69 7.65
N ALA A 193 10.90 -4.22 7.13
CA ALA A 193 10.81 -3.81 5.75
C ALA A 193 10.08 -2.49 5.56
N LEU A 194 10.56 -1.73 4.58
CA LEU A 194 9.96 -0.50 4.09
C LEU A 194 9.57 -0.67 2.63
N SER A 195 8.40 -0.21 2.24
CA SER A 195 7.98 -0.20 0.84
C SER A 195 7.07 1.00 0.53
N ILE A 196 7.17 1.47 -0.70
CA ILE A 196 6.28 2.48 -1.28
C ILE A 196 5.21 1.74 -2.06
N SER A 197 3.95 2.07 -1.83
CA SER A 197 2.82 1.60 -2.63
C SER A 197 2.20 2.80 -3.35
N ILE A 198 2.13 2.72 -4.67
CA ILE A 198 1.48 3.72 -5.52
C ILE A 198 0.17 3.12 -5.98
N GLY A 199 -0.94 3.67 -5.49
CA GLY A 199 -2.29 3.32 -5.89
C GLY A 199 -2.78 4.21 -7.03
N VAL A 200 -3.34 3.60 -8.07
CA VAL A 200 -3.98 4.31 -9.17
C VAL A 200 -5.45 3.91 -9.23
N VAL A 201 -6.31 4.79 -8.74
CA VAL A 201 -7.76 4.59 -8.78
C VAL A 201 -8.27 4.96 -10.17
N PRO A 202 -8.81 4.01 -10.95
CA PRO A 202 -9.33 4.31 -12.27
C PRO A 202 -10.45 5.35 -12.21
N ARG A 203 -10.43 6.33 -13.10
CA ARG A 203 -11.57 7.26 -13.25
C ARG A 203 -12.80 6.46 -13.65
N ALA A 204 -13.92 6.68 -12.95
CA ALA A 204 -15.21 6.13 -13.41
C ALA A 204 -15.45 6.59 -14.85
N PRO A 205 -15.88 5.68 -15.77
CA PRO A 205 -16.24 6.09 -17.11
C PRO A 205 -17.30 7.19 -17.01
N ALA A 206 -17.07 8.31 -17.70
CA ALA A 206 -18.05 9.38 -17.77
C ALA A 206 -19.37 8.77 -18.27
N LEU A 207 -20.44 8.92 -17.49
CA LEU A 207 -21.78 8.55 -17.93
C LEU A 207 -22.04 9.31 -19.23
N ARG A 208 -22.03 8.60 -20.36
CA ARG A 208 -22.53 9.20 -21.60
C ARG A 208 -23.96 9.60 -21.32
N ARG A 209 -24.23 10.90 -21.23
CA ARG A 209 -25.60 11.41 -21.28
C ARG A 209 -26.12 10.99 -22.65
N GLN A 210 -27.03 10.02 -22.66
CA GLN A 210 -27.84 9.75 -23.83
C GLN A 210 -28.74 10.98 -24.00
N GLY A 211 -28.46 11.78 -25.06
CA GLY A 211 -29.31 12.86 -25.49
C GLY A 211 -30.51 12.33 -26.27
#